data_c5c8a7ed6376f3b0749e47ad5eec05ee
#
_entry.id   c5c8a7ed6376f3b0749e47ad5eec05ee
#
_cell.length_a   1.000
_cell.length_b   1.000
_cell.length_c   1.000
_cell.angle_alpha   90.00
_cell.angle_beta   90.00
_cell.angle_gamma   90.00
#
_symmetry.space_group_name_H-M   'P 1'
#
loop_
_entity.id
_entity.type
_entity.pdbx_description
1 polymer ?
#
loop_
_entity_poly.entity_id
_entity_poly.type
_entity_poly.pdbx_seq_one_letter_code
_entity_poly.pdbx_strand_id
1 'polypeptide(L)'
;MTLNLSLNLFSGEIPRYLANLSCLTYLDLHSSEFIGAIAPELGSISHLIYLEISDNYLIGVVPDELCDLMDLNFFNLSDNILEGAIPEGGGCSNFTASSFVRNKGVCGNMIGHNFNLIPK
;
A
#
# COMPACT_ATOMS: atom_id res chain seq x y z
N MET A 1 6.44 -6.82 16.16
CA MET A 1 6.33 -8.13 15.47
C MET A 1 6.51 -7.93 13.97
N THR A 2 7.24 -8.81 13.36
CA THR A 2 7.49 -8.81 11.92
C THR A 2 6.75 -9.95 11.26
N LEU A 3 6.08 -9.66 10.14
CA LEU A 3 5.49 -10.69 9.29
C LEU A 3 6.02 -10.49 7.88
N ASN A 4 6.75 -11.46 7.37
CA ASN A 4 7.29 -11.43 6.03
C ASN A 4 6.80 -12.64 5.23
N LEU A 5 5.91 -12.38 4.29
CA LEU A 5 5.35 -13.38 3.38
C LEU A 5 5.78 -13.11 1.94
N SER A 6 6.86 -12.35 1.76
CA SER A 6 7.35 -11.98 0.43
C SER A 6 7.92 -13.16 -0.34
N LEU A 7 8.01 -12.99 -1.65
CA LEU A 7 8.66 -13.95 -2.55
C LEU A 7 8.05 -15.35 -2.48
N ASN A 8 6.78 -15.44 -2.15
CA ASN A 8 6.02 -16.67 -2.14
C ASN A 8 4.98 -16.63 -3.25
N LEU A 9 4.31 -17.74 -3.46
CA LEU A 9 3.25 -17.84 -4.46
C LEU A 9 1.87 -17.71 -3.82
N PHE A 10 1.78 -16.89 -2.76
CA PHE A 10 0.49 -16.62 -2.16
C PHE A 10 -0.42 -15.91 -3.17
N SER A 11 -1.63 -16.37 -3.26
CA SER A 11 -2.64 -15.81 -4.14
C SER A 11 -3.90 -15.47 -3.34
N GLY A 12 -4.87 -14.89 -4.03
CA GLY A 12 -6.07 -14.43 -3.37
C GLY A 12 -5.87 -13.04 -2.76
N GLU A 13 -6.82 -12.61 -1.95
CA GLU A 13 -6.78 -11.27 -1.35
C GLU A 13 -5.89 -11.23 -0.11
N ILE A 14 -5.33 -10.05 0.15
CA ILE A 14 -4.62 -9.82 1.41
C ILE A 14 -5.63 -9.98 2.54
N PRO A 15 -5.37 -10.88 3.52
CA PRO A 15 -6.34 -11.15 4.57
C PRO A 15 -6.59 -9.95 5.47
N ARG A 16 -7.85 -9.60 5.68
CA ARG A 16 -8.23 -8.54 6.62
C ARG A 16 -7.85 -8.88 8.05
N TYR A 17 -7.72 -10.16 8.34
CA TYR A 17 -7.34 -10.64 9.67
C TYR A 17 -5.97 -10.16 10.10
N LEU A 18 -5.12 -9.70 9.18
CA LEU A 18 -3.83 -9.12 9.55
C LEU A 18 -4.01 -7.94 10.49
N ALA A 19 -5.15 -7.24 10.40
CA ALA A 19 -5.46 -6.12 11.28
C ALA A 19 -5.61 -6.53 12.75
N ASN A 20 -5.83 -7.80 13.03
CA ASN A 20 -5.92 -8.32 14.40
C ASN A 20 -4.55 -8.52 15.05
N LEU A 21 -3.48 -8.40 14.28
CA LEU A 21 -2.12 -8.52 14.79
C LEU A 21 -1.66 -7.16 15.33
N SER A 22 -2.17 -6.79 16.51
CA SER A 22 -2.02 -5.45 17.06
C SER A 22 -0.58 -5.03 17.36
N CYS A 23 0.32 -5.99 17.50
CA CYS A 23 1.75 -5.72 17.75
C CYS A 23 2.58 -5.70 16.47
N LEU A 24 1.95 -5.74 15.31
CA LEU A 24 2.66 -5.77 14.04
C LEU A 24 3.29 -4.41 13.75
N THR A 25 4.60 -4.41 13.50
CA THR A 25 5.36 -3.20 13.16
C THR A 25 5.94 -3.26 11.76
N TYR A 26 6.11 -4.45 11.22
CA TYR A 26 6.74 -4.67 9.92
C TYR A 26 5.93 -5.70 9.15
N LEU A 27 5.40 -5.30 8.00
CA LEU A 27 4.61 -6.19 7.14
C LEU A 27 5.16 -6.14 5.72
N ASP A 28 5.62 -7.29 5.25
CA ASP A 28 6.19 -7.42 3.91
C ASP A 28 5.48 -8.54 3.15
N LEU A 29 4.79 -8.14 2.09
CA LEU A 29 4.02 -9.04 1.22
C LEU A 29 4.44 -8.91 -0.24
N HIS A 30 5.64 -8.37 -0.51
CA HIS A 30 6.02 -8.09 -1.89
C HIS A 30 6.28 -9.35 -2.71
N SER A 31 6.18 -9.21 -4.02
CA SER A 31 6.52 -10.26 -5.00
C SER A 31 5.78 -11.55 -4.74
N SER A 32 4.47 -11.45 -4.63
CA SER A 32 3.56 -12.58 -4.52
C SER A 32 2.51 -12.45 -5.63
N GLU A 33 1.36 -13.04 -5.46
CA GLU A 33 0.28 -13.00 -6.44
C GLU A 33 -1.03 -12.50 -5.82
N PHE A 34 -0.92 -11.57 -4.86
CA PHE A 34 -2.10 -11.02 -4.23
C PHE A 34 -2.94 -10.21 -5.21
N ILE A 35 -4.24 -10.40 -5.15
CA ILE A 35 -5.23 -9.73 -5.99
C ILE A 35 -6.21 -8.96 -5.12
N GLY A 36 -7.16 -8.28 -5.77
CA GLY A 36 -8.20 -7.54 -5.06
C GLY A 36 -7.70 -6.22 -4.53
N ALA A 37 -8.47 -5.60 -3.66
CA ALA A 37 -8.17 -4.30 -3.10
C ALA A 37 -7.32 -4.39 -1.85
N ILE A 38 -6.61 -3.31 -1.55
CA ILE A 38 -5.95 -3.17 -0.26
C ILE A 38 -7.03 -2.99 0.80
N ALA A 39 -7.04 -3.84 1.82
CA ALA A 39 -8.05 -3.79 2.86
C ALA A 39 -7.89 -2.52 3.70
N PRO A 40 -8.94 -1.69 3.84
CA PRO A 40 -8.87 -0.50 4.70
C PRO A 40 -8.52 -0.83 6.14
N GLU A 41 -8.86 -2.02 6.59
CA GLU A 41 -8.57 -2.50 7.94
C GLU A 41 -7.09 -2.48 8.28
N LEU A 42 -6.21 -2.52 7.27
CA LEU A 42 -4.77 -2.41 7.52
C LEU A 42 -4.41 -1.08 8.21
N GLY A 43 -5.24 -0.05 8.03
CA GLY A 43 -5.06 1.23 8.70
C GLY A 43 -5.24 1.19 10.22
N SER A 44 -5.78 0.10 10.75
CA SER A 44 -5.92 -0.07 12.20
C SER A 44 -4.71 -0.72 12.88
N ILE A 45 -3.69 -1.11 12.11
CA ILE A 45 -2.44 -1.65 12.66
C ILE A 45 -1.58 -0.49 13.14
N SER A 46 -1.97 0.12 14.25
CA SER A 46 -1.56 1.47 14.65
C SER A 46 -0.05 1.66 14.86
N HIS A 47 0.69 0.59 15.11
CA HIS A 47 2.13 0.66 15.34
C HIS A 47 2.95 0.24 14.12
N LEU A 48 2.31 0.11 12.97
CA LEU A 48 2.99 -0.30 11.74
C LEU A 48 3.98 0.78 11.30
N ILE A 49 5.23 0.38 11.08
CA ILE A 49 6.34 1.26 10.68
C ILE A 49 6.72 1.01 9.23
N TYR A 50 6.59 -0.23 8.78
CA TYR A 50 7.06 -0.67 7.47
C TYR A 50 5.96 -1.45 6.79
N LEU A 51 5.56 -1.01 5.60
CA LEU A 51 4.53 -1.67 4.80
C LEU A 51 5.03 -1.82 3.36
N GLU A 52 5.33 -3.04 2.98
CA GLU A 52 5.85 -3.37 1.65
C GLU A 52 4.90 -4.35 0.97
N ILE A 53 4.16 -3.87 -0.03
CA ILE A 53 3.24 -4.71 -0.81
C ILE A 53 3.42 -4.50 -2.31
N SER A 54 4.61 -4.15 -2.73
CA SER A 54 4.91 -3.98 -4.15
C SER A 54 4.91 -5.32 -4.89
N ASP A 55 4.81 -5.23 -6.20
CA ASP A 55 4.93 -6.37 -7.11
C ASP A 55 3.89 -7.46 -6.81
N ASN A 56 2.64 -7.06 -6.89
CA ASN A 56 1.48 -7.92 -6.78
C ASN A 56 0.47 -7.52 -7.89
N TYR A 57 -0.76 -7.95 -7.78
CA TYR A 57 -1.82 -7.65 -8.74
C TYR A 57 -2.96 -6.89 -8.08
N LEU A 58 -2.64 -6.02 -7.14
CA LEU A 58 -3.65 -5.27 -6.40
C LEU A 58 -4.31 -4.22 -7.28
N ILE A 59 -5.63 -4.06 -7.11
CA ILE A 59 -6.46 -3.14 -7.88
C ILE A 59 -7.18 -2.16 -6.95
N GLY A 60 -7.88 -1.21 -7.55
CA GLY A 60 -8.67 -0.25 -6.80
C GLY A 60 -7.86 0.92 -6.30
N VAL A 61 -8.38 1.64 -5.33
CA VAL A 61 -7.75 2.84 -4.80
C VAL A 61 -6.96 2.55 -3.54
N VAL A 62 -6.00 3.40 -3.25
CA VAL A 62 -5.28 3.36 -1.97
C VAL A 62 -6.26 3.85 -0.89
N PRO A 63 -6.55 3.06 0.15
CA PRO A 63 -7.51 3.46 1.17
C PRO A 63 -7.04 4.68 1.97
N ASP A 64 -7.96 5.62 2.21
CA ASP A 64 -7.65 6.77 3.07
C ASP A 64 -7.27 6.35 4.48
N GLU A 65 -7.76 5.21 4.93
CA GLU A 65 -7.48 4.67 6.25
C GLU A 65 -5.99 4.41 6.49
N LEU A 66 -5.20 4.24 5.43
CA LEU A 66 -3.75 4.09 5.60
C LEU A 66 -3.12 5.36 6.18
N CYS A 67 -3.78 6.50 6.04
CA CYS A 67 -3.31 7.76 6.64
C CYS A 67 -3.39 7.76 8.16
N ASP A 68 -4.14 6.83 8.75
CA ASP A 68 -4.22 6.66 10.19
C ASP A 68 -2.95 6.02 10.79
N LEU A 69 -2.09 5.48 9.93
CA LEU A 69 -0.84 4.84 10.35
C LEU A 69 0.23 5.92 10.62
N MET A 70 0.15 6.54 11.78
CA MET A 70 0.99 7.71 12.10
C MET A 70 2.47 7.38 12.27
N ASP A 71 2.80 6.13 12.58
CA ASP A 71 4.19 5.69 12.75
C ASP A 71 4.81 5.15 11.46
N LEU A 72 4.04 5.12 10.38
CA LEU A 72 4.50 4.55 9.12
C LEU A 72 5.66 5.35 8.55
N ASN A 73 6.80 4.69 8.35
CA ASN A 73 8.02 5.30 7.89
C ASN A 73 8.44 4.81 6.50
N PHE A 74 8.18 3.57 6.18
CA PHE A 74 8.43 3.00 4.85
C PHE A 74 7.13 2.48 4.28
N PHE A 75 6.87 2.84 3.01
CA PHE A 75 5.65 2.44 2.35
C PHE A 75 5.92 2.25 0.86
N ASN A 76 5.61 1.06 0.34
CA ASN A 76 5.81 0.76 -1.06
C ASN A 76 4.64 -0.01 -1.64
N LEU A 77 3.94 0.62 -2.58
CA LEU A 77 2.84 0.02 -3.34
C LEU A 77 3.16 -0.07 -4.83
N SER A 78 4.41 0.10 -5.22
CA SER A 78 4.80 0.09 -6.62
C SER A 78 4.48 -1.24 -7.30
N ASP A 79 4.41 -1.24 -8.62
CA ASP A 79 4.21 -2.45 -9.42
C ASP A 79 2.93 -3.20 -9.04
N ASN A 80 1.83 -2.48 -9.01
CA ASN A 80 0.49 -3.04 -8.85
C ASN A 80 -0.42 -2.45 -9.95
N ILE A 81 -1.73 -2.61 -9.81
CA ILE A 81 -2.72 -2.12 -10.77
C ILE A 81 -3.65 -1.13 -10.06
N LEU A 82 -3.10 -0.35 -9.15
CA LEU A 82 -3.85 0.62 -8.39
C LEU A 82 -4.24 1.83 -9.24
N GLU A 83 -5.28 2.53 -8.80
CA GLU A 83 -5.80 3.69 -9.51
C GLU A 83 -6.28 4.75 -8.51
N GLY A 84 -6.65 5.91 -9.03
CA GLY A 84 -7.24 6.95 -8.23
C GLY A 84 -6.23 7.85 -7.56
N ALA A 85 -6.75 8.79 -6.78
CA ALA A 85 -5.94 9.76 -6.09
C ALA A 85 -5.21 9.13 -4.90
N ILE A 86 -3.98 9.58 -4.70
CA ILE A 86 -3.21 9.17 -3.52
C ILE A 86 -3.74 9.97 -2.34
N PRO A 87 -4.10 9.30 -1.22
CA PRO A 87 -4.57 10.01 -0.04
C PRO A 87 -3.48 10.86 0.58
N GLU A 88 -3.88 11.92 1.29
CA GLU A 88 -2.98 12.90 1.87
C GLU A 88 -3.25 13.07 3.36
N GLY A 89 -2.26 13.60 4.06
CA GLY A 89 -2.36 13.91 5.49
C GLY A 89 -1.97 12.75 6.38
N GLY A 90 -1.86 13.01 7.67
CA GLY A 90 -1.50 12.01 8.67
C GLY A 90 -0.26 11.21 8.28
N GLY A 91 -0.34 9.91 8.43
CA GLY A 91 0.75 8.99 8.05
C GLY A 91 1.07 9.00 6.56
N CYS A 92 0.14 9.46 5.74
CA CYS A 92 0.34 9.53 4.29
C CYS A 92 1.32 10.66 3.89
N SER A 93 1.65 11.55 4.79
CA SER A 93 2.63 12.60 4.50
C SER A 93 4.04 12.06 4.25
N ASN A 94 4.30 10.82 4.62
CA ASN A 94 5.57 10.16 4.37
C ASN A 94 5.61 9.46 3.01
N PHE A 95 4.53 9.48 2.26
CA PHE A 95 4.49 8.85 0.95
C PHE A 95 5.33 9.66 -0.03
N THR A 96 6.01 8.95 -0.93
CA THR A 96 6.79 9.55 -2.01
C THR A 96 6.32 9.01 -3.35
N ALA A 97 6.70 9.68 -4.42
CA ALA A 97 6.33 9.22 -5.76
C ALA A 97 6.81 7.78 -6.02
N SER A 98 8.00 7.44 -5.52
CA SER A 98 8.54 6.10 -5.71
C SER A 98 7.69 5.00 -5.08
N SER A 99 6.88 5.34 -4.07
CA SER A 99 5.98 4.38 -3.43
C SER A 99 4.89 3.87 -4.37
N PHE A 100 4.65 4.59 -5.46
CA PHE A 100 3.51 4.32 -6.36
C PHE A 100 3.91 4.06 -7.80
N VAL A 101 5.20 4.02 -8.12
CA VAL A 101 5.63 3.84 -9.51
C VAL A 101 5.06 2.56 -10.11
N ARG A 102 4.80 2.60 -11.40
CA ARG A 102 4.22 1.50 -12.15
C ARG A 102 2.83 1.07 -11.64
N ASN A 103 2.06 2.06 -11.22
CA ASN A 103 0.61 1.95 -11.04
C ASN A 103 -0.01 3.01 -11.96
N LYS A 104 -0.41 2.61 -13.14
CA LYS A 104 -0.72 3.54 -14.24
C LYS A 104 -1.88 4.49 -13.98
N GLY A 105 -2.81 4.09 -13.13
CA GLY A 105 -3.99 4.90 -12.85
C GLY A 105 -3.87 5.86 -11.69
N VAL A 106 -2.72 5.85 -10.99
CA VAL A 106 -2.55 6.65 -9.77
C VAL A 106 -2.19 8.09 -10.10
N CYS A 107 -2.76 9.04 -9.36
CA CYS A 107 -2.41 10.46 -9.47
C CYS A 107 -2.39 11.10 -8.08
N GLY A 108 -1.70 12.25 -7.98
CA GLY A 108 -1.62 12.97 -6.71
C GLY A 108 -0.56 14.07 -6.76
N ASN A 109 -0.57 14.92 -5.75
CA ASN A 109 0.33 16.08 -5.70
C ASN A 109 1.80 15.69 -5.70
N MET A 110 2.15 14.63 -5.02
CA MET A 110 3.55 14.21 -4.92
C MET A 110 4.10 13.70 -6.24
N ILE A 111 3.22 13.27 -7.15
CA ILE A 111 3.61 12.84 -8.50
C ILE A 111 3.69 14.06 -9.44
N GLY A 112 3.00 15.14 -9.08
CA GLY A 112 2.98 16.36 -9.88
C GLY A 112 2.13 16.27 -11.13
N HIS A 113 1.31 15.24 -11.25
CA HIS A 113 0.51 14.97 -12.44
C HIS A 113 -0.93 14.65 -12.10
N ASN A 114 -1.83 14.92 -13.05
CA ASN A 114 -3.16 14.35 -13.03
C ASN A 114 -3.16 13.08 -13.90
N PHE A 115 -4.30 12.42 -14.00
CA PHE A 115 -4.42 11.19 -14.75
C PHE A 115 -3.95 11.30 -16.21
N ASN A 116 -4.18 12.44 -16.83
CA ASN A 116 -3.87 12.61 -18.25
C ASN A 116 -2.38 12.64 -18.52
N LEU A 117 -1.57 12.91 -17.52
CA LEU A 117 -0.13 13.06 -17.64
C LEU A 117 0.63 11.83 -17.17
N ILE A 118 -0.03 10.88 -16.53
CA ILE A 118 0.60 9.65 -16.07
C ILE A 118 0.74 8.70 -17.25
N PRO A 119 1.94 8.17 -17.51
CA PRO A 119 2.14 7.23 -18.61
C PRO A 119 1.24 6.01 -18.49
N LYS A 120 0.69 5.64 -19.63
CA LYS A 120 -0.22 4.48 -19.70
C LYS A 120 0.58 3.21 -19.99
#